data_b300cfc915aa0a57e8f60dfb9691ee05
#
_entry.id   b300cfc915aa0a57e8f60dfb9691ee05
#
_cell.length_a   1.000
_cell.length_b   1.000
_cell.length_c   1.000
_cell.angle_alpha   90.00
_cell.angle_beta   90.00
_cell.angle_gamma   90.00
#
_symmetry.space_group_name_H-M   'P 1'
#
loop_
_entity.id
_entity.type
_entity.pdbx_description
1 polymer ?
#
loop_
_entity_poly.entity_id
_entity_poly.type
_entity_poly.pdbx_seq_one_letter_code
_entity_poly.pdbx_strand_id
1 'polypeptide(L)'
;MELYRPHMKSQLQDSKTWDVCIIGGGATGLGIAVEAANSGLSTLLIERGDFAQGTSSRSTKLVHGGVRYLEQRKISLVREALQERDRMLHNAPHEVTDQAFIIPATTYWKLAYYGLGLLLYDLLAGRRRWGRTTILSKSKVHTLLPRLKGKGIVGGLQYLDGKFDDVGLALALAKTAAKKGAVLLNHAKVTGFQKKKGRIQSASIQDGLHGDAMTIRAKAFVNATGPFSDALCRLDNPRHKNRLKPSQGVHLTFDADVLPGDKAVLIPKTSDGRVVF
;
A
#
# COMPACT_ATOMS: atom_id res chain seq x y z
N MET A 1 -20.62 -4.68 14.57
CA MET A 1 -21.15 -3.36 14.97
C MET A 1 -20.17 -2.21 14.71
N GLU A 2 -18.90 -2.50 14.65
CA GLU A 2 -17.81 -1.51 14.70
C GLU A 2 -17.71 -0.54 13.49
N LEU A 3 -18.18 -0.96 12.31
CA LEU A 3 -18.20 -0.09 11.09
C LEU A 3 -19.65 0.19 10.61
N TYR A 4 -20.63 0.12 11.52
CA TYR A 4 -22.01 0.47 11.18
C TYR A 4 -22.15 1.98 11.02
N ARG A 5 -22.34 2.44 9.79
CA ARG A 5 -22.30 3.85 9.41
C ARG A 5 -23.27 4.77 10.20
N PRO A 6 -24.54 4.40 10.45
CA PRO A 6 -25.43 5.22 11.27
C PRO A 6 -24.89 5.46 12.68
N HIS A 7 -24.27 4.43 13.29
CA HIS A 7 -23.64 4.57 14.60
C HIS A 7 -22.40 5.49 14.53
N MET A 8 -21.54 5.34 13.49
CA MET A 8 -20.41 6.23 13.29
C MET A 8 -20.87 7.67 13.10
N LYS A 9 -21.95 7.88 12.32
CA LYS A 9 -22.52 9.20 12.07
C LYS A 9 -23.10 9.83 13.33
N SER A 10 -23.78 9.08 14.18
CA SER A 10 -24.34 9.60 15.44
C SER A 10 -23.27 10.15 16.39
N GLN A 11 -22.08 9.59 16.38
CA GLN A 11 -20.96 10.08 17.20
C GLN A 11 -20.39 11.42 16.73
N LEU A 12 -20.74 11.88 15.51
CA LEU A 12 -20.30 13.18 14.96
C LEU A 12 -21.24 14.34 15.36
N GLN A 13 -22.45 14.03 15.80
CA GLN A 13 -23.46 15.03 16.16
C GLN A 13 -23.18 15.69 17.51
N ASP A 14 -22.31 15.09 18.34
CA ASP A 14 -21.86 15.68 19.59
C ASP A 14 -20.86 16.81 19.30
N SER A 15 -20.95 17.90 20.03
CA SER A 15 -20.06 19.07 19.95
C SER A 15 -18.61 18.79 20.37
N LYS A 16 -18.19 17.53 20.26
CA LYS A 16 -16.88 17.00 20.64
C LYS A 16 -15.76 17.58 19.78
N THR A 17 -14.67 17.95 20.42
CA THR A 17 -13.42 18.25 19.72
C THR A 17 -12.55 17.00 19.71
N TRP A 18 -12.23 16.51 18.54
CA TRP A 18 -11.36 15.36 18.32
C TRP A 18 -9.90 15.71 18.56
N ASP A 19 -9.08 14.77 19.04
CA ASP A 19 -7.63 15.00 19.11
C ASP A 19 -7.05 15.03 17.70
N VAL A 20 -7.48 14.11 16.85
CA VAL A 20 -7.03 14.04 15.46
C VAL A 20 -8.19 13.75 14.50
N CYS A 21 -8.24 14.50 13.41
CA CYS A 21 -9.11 14.24 12.26
C CYS A 21 -8.25 13.90 11.06
N ILE A 22 -8.37 12.67 10.55
CA ILE A 22 -7.63 12.14 9.41
C ILE A 22 -8.51 12.24 8.17
N ILE A 23 -8.02 12.82 7.10
CA ILE A 23 -8.73 13.01 5.85
C ILE A 23 -8.11 12.10 4.81
N GLY A 24 -8.87 11.09 4.38
CA GLY A 24 -8.46 10.05 3.44
C GLY A 24 -8.45 8.65 4.06
N GLY A 25 -9.26 7.75 3.51
CA GLY A 25 -9.46 6.36 3.94
C GLY A 25 -8.66 5.34 3.12
N GLY A 26 -7.50 5.72 2.59
CA GLY A 26 -6.53 4.78 2.02
C GLY A 26 -5.66 4.13 3.10
N ALA A 27 -4.74 3.25 2.70
CA ALA A 27 -3.84 2.52 3.61
C ALA A 27 -3.11 3.44 4.59
N THR A 28 -2.61 4.59 4.13
CA THR A 28 -1.93 5.57 4.97
C THR A 28 -2.86 6.13 6.05
N GLY A 29 -4.05 6.62 5.66
CA GLY A 29 -4.99 7.19 6.63
C GLY A 29 -5.50 6.17 7.63
N LEU A 30 -5.81 4.96 7.16
CA LEU A 30 -6.25 3.86 8.03
C LEU A 30 -5.14 3.42 9.00
N GLY A 31 -3.89 3.35 8.53
CA GLY A 31 -2.75 3.06 9.40
C GLY A 31 -2.55 4.14 10.48
N ILE A 32 -2.67 5.42 10.12
CA ILE A 32 -2.61 6.53 11.07
C ILE A 32 -3.78 6.43 12.07
N ALA A 33 -4.98 6.04 11.62
CA ALA A 33 -6.14 5.89 12.50
C ALA A 33 -5.93 4.77 13.53
N VAL A 34 -5.33 3.64 13.12
CA VAL A 34 -4.97 2.55 14.04
C VAL A 34 -4.00 3.05 15.10
N GLU A 35 -2.92 3.72 14.68
CA GLU A 35 -1.88 4.19 15.59
C GLU A 35 -2.38 5.26 16.56
N ALA A 36 -3.13 6.24 16.06
CA ALA A 36 -3.70 7.30 16.88
C ALA A 36 -4.69 6.76 17.92
N ALA A 37 -5.60 5.87 17.51
CA ALA A 37 -6.56 5.25 18.43
C ALA A 37 -5.87 4.32 19.44
N ASN A 38 -4.85 3.56 19.01
CA ASN A 38 -4.07 2.71 19.90
C ASN A 38 -3.27 3.53 20.94
N SER A 39 -2.91 4.76 20.60
CA SER A 39 -2.26 5.72 21.51
C SER A 39 -3.26 6.46 22.41
N GLY A 40 -4.54 6.09 22.42
CA GLY A 40 -5.57 6.67 23.26
C GLY A 40 -6.12 8.03 22.79
N LEU A 41 -5.76 8.46 21.57
CA LEU A 41 -6.29 9.71 21.01
C LEU A 41 -7.72 9.52 20.51
N SER A 42 -8.61 10.48 20.79
CA SER A 42 -9.93 10.53 20.16
C SER A 42 -9.76 10.79 18.66
N THR A 43 -10.00 9.76 17.85
CA THR A 43 -9.63 9.71 16.44
C THR A 43 -10.85 9.67 15.54
N LEU A 44 -10.89 10.57 14.56
CA LEU A 44 -11.87 10.60 13.49
C LEU A 44 -11.17 10.45 12.14
N LEU A 45 -11.70 9.56 11.28
CA LEU A 45 -11.26 9.46 9.90
C LEU A 45 -12.44 9.75 8.96
N ILE A 46 -12.22 10.60 7.96
CA ILE A 46 -13.20 10.99 6.95
C ILE A 46 -12.69 10.57 5.57
N GLU A 47 -13.50 9.80 4.85
CA GLU A 47 -13.22 9.37 3.47
C GLU A 47 -14.36 9.80 2.53
N ARG A 48 -14.02 10.45 1.42
CA ARG A 48 -15.01 10.96 0.46
C ARG A 48 -15.75 9.88 -0.34
N GLY A 49 -15.08 8.76 -0.59
CA GLY A 49 -15.64 7.59 -1.26
C GLY A 49 -15.74 6.42 -0.28
N ASP A 50 -15.46 5.23 -0.77
CA ASP A 50 -15.32 4.06 0.11
C ASP A 50 -13.86 3.86 0.54
N PHE A 51 -13.66 3.10 1.62
CA PHE A 51 -12.31 2.80 2.11
C PHE A 51 -11.49 2.08 1.04
N ALA A 52 -10.22 2.45 0.91
CA ALA A 52 -9.28 1.93 -0.06
C ALA A 52 -9.65 2.17 -1.54
N GLN A 53 -10.70 2.88 -1.89
CA GLN A 53 -11.18 3.06 -3.27
C GLN A 53 -10.14 3.68 -4.22
N GLY A 54 -9.15 4.42 -3.70
CA GLY A 54 -8.08 5.05 -4.47
C GLY A 54 -6.92 4.11 -4.80
N THR A 55 -5.70 4.59 -4.64
CA THR A 55 -4.44 3.87 -4.92
C THR A 55 -4.31 2.58 -4.10
N SER A 56 -4.90 2.54 -2.90
CA SER A 56 -4.75 1.42 -1.96
C SER A 56 -5.45 0.12 -2.38
N SER A 57 -6.32 0.15 -3.40
CA SER A 57 -6.90 -1.05 -4.03
C SER A 57 -6.35 -1.32 -5.42
N ARG A 58 -5.42 -0.49 -5.89
CA ARG A 58 -4.88 -0.53 -7.25
C ARG A 58 -3.36 -0.68 -7.24
N SER A 59 -2.85 -1.40 -6.25
CA SER A 59 -1.44 -1.75 -6.14
C SER A 59 -1.11 -2.97 -7.03
N THR A 60 0.16 -3.31 -7.13
CA THR A 60 0.61 -4.56 -7.76
C THR A 60 0.29 -5.80 -6.93
N LYS A 61 -0.40 -5.66 -5.78
CA LYS A 61 -0.68 -6.73 -4.81
C LYS A 61 0.58 -7.40 -4.25
N LEU A 62 1.69 -6.67 -4.24
CA LEU A 62 2.98 -7.16 -3.76
C LEU A 62 3.45 -6.38 -2.53
N VAL A 63 3.83 -7.13 -1.51
CA VAL A 63 4.56 -6.65 -0.33
C VAL A 63 5.98 -7.14 -0.47
N HIS A 64 6.86 -6.30 -1.01
CA HIS A 64 8.20 -6.72 -1.38
C HIS A 64 9.28 -5.86 -0.73
N GLY A 65 10.43 -6.47 -0.47
CA GLY A 65 11.59 -5.75 0.07
C GLY A 65 12.31 -4.87 -0.97
N GLY A 66 11.80 -4.81 -2.20
CA GLY A 66 12.32 -3.90 -3.22
C GLY A 66 13.71 -4.29 -3.73
N VAL A 67 13.91 -5.54 -4.11
CA VAL A 67 15.20 -6.07 -4.63
C VAL A 67 15.81 -5.15 -5.70
N ARG A 68 15.00 -4.47 -6.52
CA ARG A 68 15.45 -3.51 -7.54
C ARG A 68 16.19 -2.30 -6.97
N TYR A 69 15.92 -1.92 -5.73
CA TYR A 69 16.61 -0.79 -5.08
C TYR A 69 18.06 -1.12 -4.72
N LEU A 70 18.45 -2.40 -4.73
CA LEU A 70 19.85 -2.79 -4.61
C LEU A 70 20.70 -2.28 -5.76
N GLU A 71 20.16 -2.31 -7.00
CA GLU A 71 20.85 -1.74 -8.17
C GLU A 71 21.07 -0.22 -8.03
N GLN A 72 20.18 0.44 -7.28
CA GLN A 72 20.30 1.87 -6.95
C GLN A 72 21.14 2.14 -5.70
N ARG A 73 21.76 1.12 -5.12
CA ARG A 73 22.56 1.17 -3.87
C ARG A 73 21.79 1.72 -2.66
N LYS A 74 20.44 1.62 -2.65
CA LYS A 74 19.58 2.08 -1.55
C LYS A 74 19.38 0.96 -0.51
N ILE A 75 20.45 0.54 0.14
CA ILE A 75 20.46 -0.61 1.06
C ILE A 75 19.57 -0.39 2.28
N SER A 76 19.55 0.83 2.85
CA SER A 76 18.69 1.16 4.00
C SER A 76 17.22 0.97 3.65
N LEU A 77 16.79 1.46 2.49
CA LEU A 77 15.41 1.32 2.02
C LEU A 77 15.00 -0.14 1.84
N VAL A 78 15.91 -0.98 1.30
CA VAL A 78 15.65 -2.43 1.17
C VAL A 78 15.51 -3.08 2.54
N ARG A 79 16.38 -2.74 3.51
CA ARG A 79 16.31 -3.28 4.87
C ARG A 79 15.01 -2.88 5.57
N GLU A 80 14.60 -1.63 5.46
CA GLU A 80 13.32 -1.13 6.01
C GLU A 80 12.14 -1.85 5.37
N ALA A 81 12.12 -1.97 4.03
CA ALA A 81 11.05 -2.65 3.31
C ALA A 81 10.94 -4.14 3.70
N LEU A 82 12.08 -4.83 3.89
CA LEU A 82 12.10 -6.22 4.37
C LEU A 82 11.58 -6.34 5.80
N GLN A 83 11.86 -5.36 6.66
CA GLN A 83 11.32 -5.33 8.02
C GLN A 83 9.81 -5.12 8.02
N GLU A 84 9.32 -4.16 7.22
CA GLU A 84 7.89 -3.89 7.11
C GLU A 84 7.13 -5.07 6.49
N ARG A 85 7.70 -5.73 5.48
CA ARG A 85 7.13 -6.96 4.90
C ARG A 85 6.92 -8.03 5.97
N ASP A 86 7.92 -8.26 6.80
CA ASP A 86 7.85 -9.24 7.88
C ASP A 86 6.80 -8.86 8.95
N ARG A 87 6.76 -7.57 9.33
CA ARG A 87 5.73 -7.04 10.23
C ARG A 87 4.32 -7.21 9.67
N MET A 88 4.12 -6.98 8.36
CA MET A 88 2.83 -7.14 7.72
C MET A 88 2.36 -8.58 7.75
N LEU A 89 3.25 -9.55 7.47
CA LEU A 89 2.92 -10.98 7.59
C LEU A 89 2.54 -11.35 9.02
N HIS A 90 3.29 -10.85 10.01
CA HIS A 90 3.02 -11.13 11.42
C HIS A 90 1.69 -10.53 11.91
N ASN A 91 1.41 -9.29 11.50
CA ASN A 91 0.23 -8.54 11.96
C ASN A 91 -1.05 -8.90 11.18
N ALA A 92 -0.93 -9.33 9.92
CA ALA A 92 -2.06 -9.65 9.05
C ALA A 92 -1.80 -10.93 8.22
N PRO A 93 -1.57 -12.09 8.86
CA PRO A 93 -1.25 -13.35 8.16
C PRO A 93 -2.39 -13.86 7.29
N HIS A 94 -3.60 -13.36 7.48
CA HIS A 94 -4.77 -13.67 6.67
C HIS A 94 -4.84 -12.85 5.38
N GLU A 95 -4.09 -11.75 5.28
CA GLU A 95 -4.06 -10.88 4.10
C GLU A 95 -2.72 -10.95 3.35
N VAL A 96 -1.66 -11.37 4.02
CA VAL A 96 -0.29 -11.39 3.49
C VAL A 96 0.23 -12.82 3.45
N THR A 97 0.72 -13.24 2.28
CA THR A 97 1.33 -14.56 2.10
C THR A 97 2.61 -14.46 1.30
N ASP A 98 3.43 -15.51 1.34
CA ASP A 98 4.60 -15.62 0.48
C ASP A 98 4.24 -15.88 -0.98
N GLN A 99 5.09 -15.40 -1.87
CA GLN A 99 5.00 -15.62 -3.30
C GLN A 99 6.38 -15.93 -3.86
N ALA A 100 6.49 -17.07 -4.55
CA ALA A 100 7.71 -17.40 -5.25
C ALA A 100 7.78 -16.68 -6.60
N PHE A 101 8.88 -15.99 -6.82
CA PHE A 101 9.20 -15.28 -8.06
C PHE A 101 10.32 -16.00 -8.80
N ILE A 102 10.18 -16.10 -10.10
CA ILE A 102 11.23 -16.64 -10.99
C ILE A 102 11.77 -15.49 -11.84
N ILE A 103 13.09 -15.31 -11.81
CA ILE A 103 13.82 -14.41 -12.70
C ILE A 103 14.50 -15.29 -13.76
N PRO A 104 14.00 -15.34 -15.00
CA PRO A 104 14.66 -16.07 -16.07
C PRO A 104 15.93 -15.33 -16.51
N ALA A 105 17.00 -16.08 -16.75
CA ALA A 105 18.28 -15.54 -17.22
C ALA A 105 18.60 -16.05 -18.63
N THR A 106 18.99 -15.11 -19.50
CA THR A 106 19.34 -15.40 -20.90
C THR A 106 20.85 -15.57 -21.12
N THR A 107 21.66 -15.29 -20.10
CA THR A 107 23.11 -15.52 -20.10
C THR A 107 23.57 -15.96 -18.72
N TYR A 108 24.67 -16.71 -18.63
CA TYR A 108 25.28 -17.09 -17.35
C TYR A 108 25.76 -15.87 -16.55
N TRP A 109 26.17 -14.79 -17.24
CA TRP A 109 26.54 -13.54 -16.59
C TRP A 109 25.35 -12.90 -15.87
N LYS A 110 24.18 -12.84 -16.50
CA LYS A 110 22.94 -12.34 -15.86
C LYS A 110 22.54 -13.23 -14.69
N LEU A 111 22.67 -14.54 -14.85
CA LEU A 111 22.37 -15.49 -13.77
C LEU A 111 23.26 -15.23 -12.54
N ALA A 112 24.56 -15.04 -12.74
CA ALA A 112 25.51 -14.71 -11.67
C ALA A 112 25.22 -13.33 -11.05
N TYR A 113 24.99 -12.32 -11.89
CA TYR A 113 24.73 -10.94 -11.44
C TYR A 113 23.46 -10.85 -10.57
N TYR A 114 22.34 -11.37 -11.06
CA TYR A 114 21.10 -11.38 -10.28
C TYR A 114 21.20 -12.31 -9.08
N GLY A 115 21.93 -13.42 -9.19
CA GLY A 115 22.18 -14.34 -8.08
C GLY A 115 22.91 -13.66 -6.92
N LEU A 116 23.95 -12.89 -7.22
CA LEU A 116 24.67 -12.11 -6.20
C LEU A 116 23.77 -11.06 -5.55
N GLY A 117 22.95 -10.36 -6.36
CA GLY A 117 21.97 -9.40 -5.84
C GLY A 117 20.94 -10.04 -4.91
N LEU A 118 20.41 -11.20 -5.26
CA LEU A 118 19.45 -11.92 -4.42
C LEU A 118 20.11 -12.55 -3.19
N LEU A 119 21.38 -12.97 -3.26
CA LEU A 119 22.12 -13.40 -2.09
C LEU A 119 22.28 -12.26 -1.07
N LEU A 120 22.63 -11.07 -1.55
CA LEU A 120 22.66 -9.87 -0.71
C LEU A 120 21.28 -9.54 -0.13
N TYR A 121 20.22 -9.69 -0.93
CA TYR A 121 18.84 -9.51 -0.46
C TYR A 121 18.48 -10.48 0.67
N ASP A 122 18.82 -11.77 0.52
CA ASP A 122 18.62 -12.78 1.55
C ASP A 122 19.44 -12.48 2.82
N LEU A 123 20.64 -11.96 2.66
CA LEU A 123 21.51 -11.56 3.79
C LEU A 123 20.91 -10.37 4.54
N LEU A 124 20.41 -9.36 3.83
CA LEU A 124 19.76 -8.19 4.43
C LEU A 124 18.46 -8.56 5.15
N ALA A 125 17.71 -9.54 4.65
CA ALA A 125 16.53 -10.09 5.31
C ALA A 125 16.89 -10.81 6.64
N GLY A 126 18.06 -11.44 6.72
CA GLY A 126 18.55 -12.14 7.91
C GLY A 126 17.53 -13.19 8.41
N ARG A 127 17.11 -13.06 9.69
CA ARG A 127 16.11 -13.97 10.30
C ARG A 127 14.69 -13.76 9.74
N ARG A 128 14.41 -12.63 9.08
CA ARG A 128 13.12 -12.28 8.43
C ARG A 128 13.01 -12.80 7.00
N ARG A 129 13.92 -13.69 6.62
CA ARG A 129 13.92 -14.36 5.32
C ARG A 129 12.82 -15.41 5.28
N TRP A 130 11.94 -15.34 4.29
CA TRP A 130 10.84 -16.31 4.08
C TRP A 130 11.29 -17.58 3.35
N GLY A 131 12.45 -17.57 2.73
CA GLY A 131 13.08 -18.70 2.06
C GLY A 131 14.44 -18.33 1.53
N ARG A 132 15.10 -19.27 0.87
CA ARG A 132 16.42 -19.06 0.25
C ARG A 132 16.26 -18.89 -1.25
N THR A 133 17.06 -17.99 -1.81
CA THR A 133 17.24 -17.91 -3.25
C THR A 133 17.83 -19.22 -3.77
N THR A 134 17.25 -19.75 -4.84
CA THR A 134 17.70 -20.99 -5.47
C THR A 134 17.97 -20.77 -6.96
N ILE A 135 19.02 -21.43 -7.46
CA ILE A 135 19.35 -21.44 -8.88
C ILE A 135 18.54 -22.54 -9.55
N LEU A 136 17.88 -22.20 -10.65
CA LEU A 136 17.08 -23.11 -11.46
C LEU A 136 17.81 -23.45 -12.78
N SER A 137 17.86 -24.71 -13.12
CA SER A 137 18.30 -25.14 -14.44
C SER A 137 17.34 -24.68 -15.53
N LYS A 138 17.79 -24.62 -16.76
CA LYS A 138 16.96 -24.35 -17.95
C LYS A 138 15.69 -25.21 -17.98
N SER A 139 15.84 -26.52 -17.79
CA SER A 139 14.72 -27.47 -17.77
C SER A 139 13.70 -27.10 -16.69
N LYS A 140 14.19 -26.81 -15.46
CA LYS A 140 13.30 -26.45 -14.34
C LYS A 140 12.54 -25.15 -14.59
N VAL A 141 13.19 -24.14 -15.20
CA VAL A 141 12.51 -22.90 -15.60
C VAL A 141 11.38 -23.20 -16.59
N HIS A 142 11.61 -24.00 -17.61
CA HIS A 142 10.57 -24.38 -18.57
C HIS A 142 9.45 -25.23 -17.96
N THR A 143 9.75 -26.09 -16.99
CA THR A 143 8.72 -26.83 -16.24
C THR A 143 7.82 -25.92 -15.43
N LEU A 144 8.42 -24.94 -14.73
CA LEU A 144 7.67 -24.02 -13.86
C LEU A 144 6.96 -22.91 -14.64
N LEU A 145 7.46 -22.53 -15.81
CA LEU A 145 6.95 -21.48 -16.67
C LEU A 145 6.81 -22.00 -18.12
N PRO A 146 5.89 -22.94 -18.40
CA PRO A 146 5.83 -23.64 -19.68
C PRO A 146 5.46 -22.72 -20.86
N ARG A 147 4.75 -21.61 -20.60
CA ARG A 147 4.38 -20.64 -21.62
C ARG A 147 5.36 -19.49 -21.79
N LEU A 148 6.43 -19.46 -20.99
CA LEU A 148 7.45 -18.43 -21.13
C LEU A 148 8.20 -18.57 -22.46
N LYS A 149 7.87 -17.69 -23.40
CA LYS A 149 8.56 -17.61 -24.69
C LYS A 149 9.84 -16.80 -24.53
N GLY A 150 10.97 -17.46 -24.34
CA GLY A 150 12.27 -16.81 -24.25
C GLY A 150 13.32 -17.57 -25.05
N LYS A 151 13.77 -17.04 -26.21
CA LYS A 151 14.94 -17.59 -26.88
C LYS A 151 16.18 -17.38 -26.00
N GLY A 152 16.98 -18.44 -25.82
CA GLY A 152 18.26 -18.33 -25.13
C GLY A 152 18.22 -18.37 -23.60
N ILE A 153 17.13 -18.80 -22.96
CA ILE A 153 17.11 -19.01 -21.50
C ILE A 153 18.13 -20.09 -21.14
N VAL A 154 19.10 -19.75 -20.29
CA VAL A 154 20.16 -20.67 -19.81
C VAL A 154 19.84 -21.22 -18.41
N GLY A 155 18.95 -20.57 -17.67
CA GLY A 155 18.52 -20.93 -16.33
C GLY A 155 17.69 -19.80 -15.71
N GLY A 156 17.53 -19.82 -14.39
CA GLY A 156 16.81 -18.79 -13.66
C GLY A 156 17.15 -18.79 -12.17
N LEU A 157 16.56 -17.86 -11.48
CA LEU A 157 16.64 -17.72 -10.03
C LEU A 157 15.24 -17.72 -9.46
N GLN A 158 15.02 -18.46 -8.39
CA GLN A 158 13.79 -18.38 -7.62
C GLN A 158 14.08 -17.73 -6.28
N TYR A 159 13.27 -16.76 -5.87
CA TYR A 159 13.31 -16.15 -4.57
C TYR A 159 11.88 -15.97 -4.03
N LEU A 160 11.74 -15.73 -2.73
CA LEU A 160 10.46 -15.49 -2.10
C LEU A 160 10.31 -14.01 -1.73
N ASP A 161 9.13 -13.48 -2.04
CA ASP A 161 8.70 -12.17 -1.59
C ASP A 161 7.21 -12.24 -1.19
N GLY A 162 6.56 -11.13 -0.88
CA GLY A 162 5.19 -11.14 -0.41
C GLY A 162 4.17 -10.77 -1.46
N LYS A 163 3.02 -11.39 -1.40
CA LYS A 163 1.77 -10.91 -2.01
C LYS A 163 0.74 -10.64 -0.93
N PHE A 164 -0.22 -9.77 -1.21
CA PHE A 164 -1.28 -9.45 -0.26
C PHE A 164 -2.58 -9.04 -0.96
N ASP A 165 -3.69 -9.17 -0.25
CA ASP A 165 -4.92 -8.48 -0.62
C ASP A 165 -4.87 -7.07 -0.06
N ASP A 166 -4.67 -6.08 -0.94
CA ASP A 166 -4.56 -4.68 -0.56
C ASP A 166 -5.88 -4.10 -0.03
N VAL A 167 -7.02 -4.55 -0.56
CA VAL A 167 -8.35 -4.17 -0.06
C VAL A 167 -8.62 -4.85 1.28
N GLY A 168 -8.37 -6.16 1.37
CA GLY A 168 -8.51 -6.92 2.62
C GLY A 168 -7.70 -6.31 3.75
N LEU A 169 -6.42 -6.00 3.49
CA LEU A 169 -5.56 -5.33 4.47
C LEU A 169 -6.11 -3.96 4.89
N ALA A 170 -6.57 -3.14 3.95
CA ALA A 170 -7.15 -1.83 4.28
C ALA A 170 -8.41 -1.97 5.14
N LEU A 171 -9.28 -2.94 4.85
CA LEU A 171 -10.46 -3.22 5.66
C LEU A 171 -10.10 -3.78 7.03
N ALA A 172 -9.06 -4.60 7.13
CA ALA A 172 -8.53 -5.07 8.41
C ALA A 172 -8.01 -3.91 9.27
N LEU A 173 -7.31 -2.94 8.66
CA LEU A 173 -6.91 -1.70 9.34
C LEU A 173 -8.11 -0.89 9.81
N ALA A 174 -9.14 -0.71 8.96
CA ALA A 174 -10.36 0.00 9.33
C ALA A 174 -11.09 -0.65 10.51
N LYS A 175 -11.26 -1.98 10.48
CA LYS A 175 -11.84 -2.74 11.59
C LYS A 175 -11.00 -2.61 12.86
N THR A 176 -9.69 -2.67 12.74
CA THR A 176 -8.77 -2.53 13.88
C THR A 176 -8.86 -1.15 14.50
N ALA A 177 -8.86 -0.09 13.68
CA ALA A 177 -9.03 1.29 14.15
C ALA A 177 -10.36 1.47 14.89
N ALA A 178 -11.46 0.95 14.34
CA ALA A 178 -12.78 1.00 14.97
C ALA A 178 -12.82 0.24 16.29
N LYS A 179 -12.21 -0.95 16.38
CA LYS A 179 -12.06 -1.71 17.64
C LYS A 179 -11.30 -0.94 18.71
N LYS A 180 -10.34 -0.11 18.29
CA LYS A 180 -9.57 0.76 19.18
C LYS A 180 -10.29 2.08 19.52
N GLY A 181 -11.55 2.26 19.06
CA GLY A 181 -12.38 3.42 19.38
C GLY A 181 -12.28 4.58 18.38
N ALA A 182 -11.61 4.40 17.23
CA ALA A 182 -11.68 5.39 16.17
C ALA A 182 -13.07 5.40 15.51
N VAL A 183 -13.54 6.60 15.16
CA VAL A 183 -14.73 6.79 14.34
C VAL A 183 -14.30 6.95 12.89
N LEU A 184 -14.85 6.13 12.00
CA LEU A 184 -14.52 6.14 10.58
C LEU A 184 -15.79 6.40 9.78
N LEU A 185 -15.80 7.46 8.97
CA LEU A 185 -16.92 7.81 8.12
C LEU A 185 -16.50 7.82 6.65
N ASN A 186 -16.99 6.87 5.88
CA ASN A 186 -16.88 6.85 4.42
C ASN A 186 -18.02 7.65 3.77
N HIS A 187 -17.94 7.87 2.45
CA HIS A 187 -18.88 8.68 1.68
C HIS A 187 -19.13 10.06 2.31
N ALA A 188 -18.09 10.66 2.89
CA ALA A 188 -18.14 11.95 3.53
C ALA A 188 -16.96 12.81 3.04
N LYS A 189 -17.27 13.93 2.40
CA LYS A 189 -16.27 14.78 1.75
C LYS A 189 -15.99 16.02 2.57
N VAL A 190 -14.73 16.30 2.86
CA VAL A 190 -14.31 17.61 3.38
C VAL A 190 -14.43 18.65 2.27
N THR A 191 -15.19 19.70 2.51
CA THR A 191 -15.51 20.77 1.56
C THR A 191 -14.83 22.09 1.89
N GLY A 192 -14.34 22.29 3.11
CA GLY A 192 -13.66 23.51 3.53
C GLY A 192 -13.11 23.44 4.93
N PHE A 193 -12.34 24.45 5.30
CA PHE A 193 -11.76 24.61 6.61
C PHE A 193 -12.08 25.98 7.19
N GLN A 194 -12.27 26.05 8.51
CA GLN A 194 -12.37 27.29 9.25
C GLN A 194 -11.12 27.48 10.11
N LYS A 195 -10.54 28.66 10.04
CA LYS A 195 -9.31 29.02 10.77
C LYS A 195 -9.59 30.03 11.85
N LYS A 196 -8.85 29.90 12.94
CA LYS A 196 -8.75 30.94 13.99
C LYS A 196 -7.27 31.13 14.32
N LYS A 197 -6.79 32.37 14.26
CA LYS A 197 -5.38 32.71 14.50
C LYS A 197 -4.40 31.90 13.63
N GLY A 198 -4.72 31.70 12.33
CA GLY A 198 -3.89 30.99 11.38
C GLY A 198 -3.89 29.46 11.47
N ARG A 199 -4.62 28.87 12.44
CA ARG A 199 -4.74 27.42 12.62
C ARG A 199 -6.12 26.92 12.22
N ILE A 200 -6.19 25.77 11.54
CA ILE A 200 -7.45 25.09 11.25
C ILE A 200 -8.09 24.66 12.58
N GLN A 201 -9.34 25.07 12.80
CA GLN A 201 -10.12 24.73 13.99
C GLN A 201 -11.21 23.73 13.68
N SER A 202 -11.77 23.80 12.47
CA SER A 202 -12.82 22.91 12.04
C SER A 202 -12.77 22.65 10.53
N ALA A 203 -13.38 21.54 10.12
CA ALA A 203 -13.62 21.18 8.75
C ALA A 203 -15.13 21.07 8.49
N SER A 204 -15.58 21.61 7.37
CA SER A 204 -16.92 21.38 6.85
C SER A 204 -16.94 20.09 6.08
N ILE A 205 -17.92 19.23 6.34
CA ILE A 205 -18.06 17.90 5.75
C ILE A 205 -19.43 17.80 5.11
N GLN A 206 -19.51 17.23 3.94
CA GLN A 206 -20.76 16.88 3.25
C GLN A 206 -20.91 15.37 3.18
N ASP A 207 -22.01 14.85 3.71
CA ASP A 207 -22.43 13.47 3.56
C ASP A 207 -22.87 13.20 2.12
N GLY A 208 -22.14 12.34 1.42
CA GLY A 208 -22.42 12.02 0.02
C GLY A 208 -23.65 11.11 -0.20
N LEU A 209 -24.15 10.45 0.86
CA LEU A 209 -25.32 9.57 0.77
C LEU A 209 -26.65 10.29 1.08
N HIS A 210 -26.62 11.25 2.01
CA HIS A 210 -27.82 11.92 2.50
C HIS A 210 -27.81 13.43 2.23
N GLY A 211 -26.69 13.99 1.77
CA GLY A 211 -26.56 15.40 1.48
C GLY A 211 -26.39 16.31 2.71
N ASP A 212 -26.34 15.73 3.92
CA ASP A 212 -26.22 16.50 5.16
C ASP A 212 -24.86 17.20 5.26
N ALA A 213 -24.87 18.43 5.72
CA ALA A 213 -23.65 19.16 6.04
C ALA A 213 -23.36 19.09 7.56
N MET A 214 -22.11 18.86 7.91
CA MET A 214 -21.63 18.76 9.30
C MET A 214 -20.36 19.57 9.48
N THR A 215 -20.12 20.06 10.71
CA THR A 215 -18.88 20.72 11.07
C THR A 215 -18.14 19.89 12.12
N ILE A 216 -16.91 19.52 11.83
CA ILE A 216 -16.06 18.74 12.73
C ILE A 216 -14.95 19.62 13.28
N ARG A 217 -14.75 19.57 14.60
CA ARG A 217 -13.65 20.25 15.29
C ARG A 217 -12.59 19.24 15.66
N ALA A 218 -11.31 19.61 15.44
CA ALA A 218 -10.18 18.78 15.88
C ALA A 218 -8.99 19.65 16.28
N LYS A 219 -8.15 19.11 17.17
CA LYS A 219 -6.88 19.76 17.57
C LYS A 219 -5.84 19.67 16.44
N ALA A 220 -5.87 18.58 15.68
CA ALA A 220 -5.00 18.35 14.53
C ALA A 220 -5.77 17.75 13.34
N PHE A 221 -5.42 18.17 12.13
CA PHE A 221 -5.94 17.64 10.88
C PHE A 221 -4.78 17.01 10.09
N VAL A 222 -4.96 15.75 9.66
CA VAL A 222 -3.96 15.01 8.90
C VAL A 222 -4.45 14.82 7.47
N ASN A 223 -3.67 15.29 6.50
CA ASN A 223 -3.94 15.07 5.08
C ASN A 223 -3.35 13.73 4.64
N ALA A 224 -4.19 12.71 4.50
CA ALA A 224 -3.84 11.37 4.01
C ALA A 224 -4.54 11.05 2.68
N THR A 225 -4.84 12.08 1.86
CA THR A 225 -5.64 11.95 0.64
C THR A 225 -4.83 11.48 -0.58
N GLY A 226 -3.61 10.99 -0.38
CA GLY A 226 -2.76 10.42 -1.44
C GLY A 226 -2.57 11.39 -2.62
N PRO A 227 -2.89 11.00 -3.87
CA PRO A 227 -2.68 11.87 -5.03
C PRO A 227 -3.55 13.12 -5.03
N PHE A 228 -4.52 13.25 -4.13
CA PHE A 228 -5.39 14.42 -3.97
C PHE A 228 -4.93 15.38 -2.89
N SER A 229 -3.75 15.17 -2.29
CA SER A 229 -3.23 15.98 -1.18
C SER A 229 -3.13 17.46 -1.52
N ASP A 230 -2.68 17.82 -2.73
CA ASP A 230 -2.61 19.21 -3.17
C ASP A 230 -4.00 19.86 -3.30
N ALA A 231 -5.02 19.07 -3.70
CA ALA A 231 -6.40 19.57 -3.77
C ALA A 231 -6.95 19.90 -2.38
N LEU A 232 -6.67 19.05 -1.37
CA LEU A 232 -7.05 19.34 0.00
C LEU A 232 -6.29 20.56 0.55
N CYS A 233 -4.99 20.68 0.27
CA CYS A 233 -4.20 21.85 0.67
C CYS A 233 -4.74 23.15 0.08
N ARG A 234 -5.32 23.13 -1.12
CA ARG A 234 -5.96 24.32 -1.72
C ARG A 234 -7.25 24.72 -1.02
N LEU A 235 -7.96 23.82 -0.36
CA LEU A 235 -9.12 24.19 0.50
C LEU A 235 -8.66 25.00 1.72
N ASP A 236 -7.44 24.73 2.21
CA ASP A 236 -6.84 25.49 3.30
C ASP A 236 -6.18 26.78 2.83
N ASN A 237 -5.46 26.71 1.73
CA ASN A 237 -4.74 27.85 1.13
C ASN A 237 -4.90 27.84 -0.39
N PRO A 238 -5.77 28.69 -0.97
CA PRO A 238 -5.98 28.75 -2.42
C PRO A 238 -4.72 29.03 -3.24
N ARG A 239 -3.67 29.63 -2.64
CA ARG A 239 -2.38 29.90 -3.28
C ARG A 239 -1.41 28.72 -3.19
N HIS A 240 -1.85 27.55 -2.69
CA HIS A 240 -0.99 26.38 -2.57
C HIS A 240 -0.50 25.92 -3.95
N LYS A 241 0.81 25.83 -4.12
CA LYS A 241 1.45 25.31 -5.33
C LYS A 241 1.48 23.78 -5.29
N ASN A 242 1.23 23.12 -6.42
CA ASN A 242 1.31 21.67 -6.51
C ASN A 242 2.72 21.17 -6.12
N ARG A 243 2.77 20.23 -5.19
CA ARG A 243 3.99 19.56 -4.72
C ARG A 243 4.10 18.15 -5.26
N LEU A 244 2.96 17.53 -5.59
CA LEU A 244 2.90 16.18 -6.09
C LEU A 244 2.96 16.15 -7.62
N LYS A 245 3.72 15.19 -8.16
CA LYS A 245 3.69 14.78 -9.57
C LYS A 245 3.14 13.35 -9.59
N PRO A 246 1.82 13.15 -9.72
CA PRO A 246 1.25 11.82 -9.76
C PRO A 246 1.80 11.04 -10.95
N SER A 247 2.10 9.76 -10.71
CA SER A 247 2.42 8.79 -11.77
C SER A 247 1.36 7.70 -11.75
N GLN A 248 0.94 7.25 -12.92
CA GLN A 248 -0.03 6.19 -13.06
C GLN A 248 0.63 4.97 -13.66
N GLY A 249 0.50 3.84 -12.97
CA GLY A 249 0.82 2.52 -13.51
C GLY A 249 -0.36 1.95 -14.26
N VAL A 250 -0.11 1.01 -15.16
CA VAL A 250 -1.13 0.22 -15.84
C VAL A 250 -0.98 -1.23 -15.41
N HIS A 251 -2.08 -1.85 -14.96
CA HIS A 251 -2.16 -3.27 -14.70
C HIS A 251 -3.05 -3.92 -15.75
N LEU A 252 -2.58 -5.00 -16.33
CA LEU A 252 -3.35 -5.80 -17.27
C LEU A 252 -3.75 -7.11 -16.58
N THR A 253 -5.02 -7.41 -16.60
CA THR A 253 -5.54 -8.67 -16.07
C THR A 253 -5.73 -9.66 -17.23
N PHE A 254 -5.22 -10.86 -17.07
CA PHE A 254 -5.32 -11.95 -18.01
C PHE A 254 -5.93 -13.17 -17.34
N ASP A 255 -6.45 -14.08 -18.13
CA ASP A 255 -6.86 -15.38 -17.63
C ASP A 255 -5.67 -16.14 -17.02
N ALA A 256 -5.90 -16.95 -16.00
CA ALA A 256 -4.85 -17.69 -15.29
C ALA A 256 -4.03 -18.61 -16.21
N ASP A 257 -4.61 -19.01 -17.32
CA ASP A 257 -3.95 -19.83 -18.35
C ASP A 257 -2.76 -19.16 -19.03
N VAL A 258 -2.67 -17.83 -19.00
CA VAL A 258 -1.54 -17.10 -19.60
C VAL A 258 -0.24 -17.41 -18.85
N LEU A 259 -0.32 -17.60 -17.54
CA LEU A 259 0.81 -18.02 -16.71
C LEU A 259 0.33 -19.11 -15.74
N PRO A 260 0.23 -20.37 -16.22
CA PRO A 260 -0.24 -21.47 -15.39
C PRO A 260 0.72 -21.75 -14.25
N GLY A 261 0.16 -22.14 -13.08
CA GLY A 261 0.91 -22.43 -11.87
C GLY A 261 0.83 -21.33 -10.83
N ASP A 262 1.62 -21.49 -9.77
CA ASP A 262 1.62 -20.63 -8.58
C ASP A 262 2.83 -19.67 -8.51
N LYS A 263 3.66 -19.67 -9.54
CA LYS A 263 4.90 -18.87 -9.57
C LYS A 263 4.67 -17.55 -10.32
N ALA A 264 5.16 -16.47 -9.73
CA ALA A 264 5.23 -15.18 -10.40
C ALA A 264 6.53 -15.06 -11.22
N VAL A 265 6.52 -14.23 -12.24
CA VAL A 265 7.70 -13.93 -13.06
C VAL A 265 8.12 -12.50 -12.84
N LEU A 266 9.40 -12.31 -12.59
CA LEU A 266 10.01 -10.98 -12.58
C LEU A 266 10.98 -10.87 -13.76
N ILE A 267 10.70 -9.92 -14.66
CA ILE A 267 11.63 -9.53 -15.73
C ILE A 267 12.26 -8.20 -15.33
N PRO A 268 13.51 -8.19 -14.85
CA PRO A 268 14.13 -6.99 -14.30
C PRO A 268 14.32 -5.87 -15.31
N LYS A 269 14.48 -6.22 -16.58
CA LYS A 269 14.66 -5.27 -17.67
C LYS A 269 14.15 -5.82 -18.99
N THR A 270 13.14 -5.20 -19.53
CA THR A 270 12.62 -5.44 -20.88
C THR A 270 13.46 -4.69 -21.93
N SER A 271 13.20 -4.92 -23.22
CA SER A 271 13.88 -4.22 -24.32
C SER A 271 13.70 -2.70 -24.29
N ASP A 272 12.58 -2.23 -23.75
CA ASP A 272 12.27 -0.81 -23.54
C ASP A 272 12.67 -0.27 -22.14
N GLY A 273 13.42 -1.07 -21.37
CA GLY A 273 13.98 -0.70 -20.07
C GLY A 273 13.02 -0.76 -18.88
N ARG A 274 11.78 -1.25 -19.08
CA ARG A 274 10.80 -1.41 -18.00
C ARG A 274 11.02 -2.69 -17.21
N VAL A 275 10.48 -2.72 -16.00
CA VAL A 275 10.37 -3.93 -15.18
C VAL A 275 8.95 -4.47 -15.33
N VAL A 276 8.80 -5.78 -15.45
CA VAL A 276 7.51 -6.48 -15.52
C VAL A 276 7.46 -7.53 -14.42
N PHE A 277 6.35 -7.52 -13.72
CA PHE A 277 5.99 -8.51 -12.70
C PHE A 277 4.84 -9.36 -13.21
#